data_870a067485b1cae59a60309bf45e5717
#
_entry.id   870a067485b1cae59a60309bf45e5717
#
_cell.length_a   1.000
_cell.length_b   1.000
_cell.length_c   1.000
_cell.angle_alpha   90.00
_cell.angle_beta   90.00
_cell.angle_gamma   90.00
#
_symmetry.space_group_name_H-M   'P 1'
#
loop_
_entity.id
_entity.type
_entity.pdbx_description
1 polymer ?
#
loop_
_entity_poly.entity_id
_entity_poly.type
_entity_poly.pdbx_seq_one_letter_code
_entity_poly.pdbx_strand_id
1 'polypeptide(L)'
;MKKKYYVLILIFVLLVGILMFFVFSKKKAEFEVDISKIELNIEIERFDKDFERFSKGDFYTQVAFMEKTYQEFFEVYNYEIIAIGGADNSAYLSYVNTFLNDFSVVQARKYVEKEYSKLDDVNEDLTYGFKHLKYYYPDVKIPRFVSFIAGFNQSVVLTEDFIGIGLDKYLGNDCELYDMLQIPDFSKSEMTREQIAIDVLSAWAEAEYPFYSDSENLLENMIYNGRKLYFLHSMFPNFKPERINKYTKEQLDFCEKFEREMWTTIVENKLLFSTDALTIKKFVGSAPFTYQFGPDSPPRTGNWLGFKIVCSYMKNEDVSLEELMEEVDYQKILNLSKYNPKYK
;
A
#
# COMPACT_ATOMS: atom_id res chain seq x y z
N MET A 1 -2.30 -66.93 2.56
CA MET A 1 -3.01 -65.84 1.87
C MET A 1 -3.28 -64.60 2.76
N LYS A 2 -3.70 -64.71 3.99
CA LYS A 2 -4.03 -63.56 4.87
C LYS A 2 -2.86 -62.59 5.14
N LYS A 3 -1.62 -63.03 5.32
CA LYS A 3 -0.43 -62.17 5.54
C LYS A 3 -0.12 -61.21 4.38
N LYS A 4 -0.32 -61.63 3.13
CA LYS A 4 -0.11 -60.76 1.95
C LYS A 4 -1.15 -59.61 1.87
N TYR A 5 -2.39 -59.85 2.30
CA TYR A 5 -3.41 -58.81 2.34
C TYR A 5 -3.12 -57.72 3.40
N TYR A 6 -2.62 -58.11 4.57
CA TYR A 6 -2.22 -57.14 5.60
C TYR A 6 -1.04 -56.23 5.16
N VAL A 7 -0.08 -56.80 4.44
CA VAL A 7 1.05 -56.03 3.89
C VAL A 7 0.57 -55.05 2.82
N LEU A 8 -0.37 -55.45 1.95
CA LEU A 8 -0.93 -54.54 0.93
C LEU A 8 -1.76 -53.43 1.54
N ILE A 9 -2.54 -53.71 2.60
CA ILE A 9 -3.28 -52.67 3.33
C ILE A 9 -2.34 -51.69 4.02
N LEU A 10 -1.25 -52.17 4.63
CA LEU A 10 -0.25 -51.30 5.27
C LEU A 10 0.44 -50.38 4.27
N ILE A 11 0.81 -50.90 3.10
CA ILE A 11 1.41 -50.12 2.01
C ILE A 11 0.41 -49.06 1.49
N PHE A 12 -0.88 -49.42 1.34
CA PHE A 12 -1.91 -48.49 0.91
C PHE A 12 -2.15 -47.36 1.92
N VAL A 13 -2.21 -47.68 3.22
CA VAL A 13 -2.33 -46.68 4.29
C VAL A 13 -1.09 -45.73 4.32
N LEU A 14 0.10 -46.27 4.11
CA LEU A 14 1.34 -45.49 4.06
C LEU A 14 1.36 -44.57 2.85
N LEU A 15 0.93 -45.06 1.69
CA LEU A 15 0.83 -44.24 0.46
C LEU A 15 -0.25 -43.13 0.60
N VAL A 16 -1.40 -43.44 1.20
CA VAL A 16 -2.42 -42.43 1.47
C VAL A 16 -1.94 -41.42 2.50
N GLY A 17 -1.21 -41.85 3.54
CA GLY A 17 -0.56 -40.94 4.52
C GLY A 17 0.48 -40.01 3.88
N ILE A 18 1.32 -40.54 2.99
CA ILE A 18 2.28 -39.75 2.24
C ILE A 18 1.57 -38.80 1.28
N LEU A 19 0.53 -39.24 0.57
CA LEU A 19 -0.26 -38.39 -0.32
C LEU A 19 -0.97 -37.28 0.47
N MET A 20 -1.56 -37.59 1.62
CA MET A 20 -2.12 -36.60 2.54
C MET A 20 -1.04 -35.65 3.05
N PHE A 21 0.14 -36.12 3.45
CA PHE A 21 1.24 -35.27 3.87
C PHE A 21 1.66 -34.29 2.76
N PHE A 22 1.72 -34.72 1.50
CA PHE A 22 2.00 -33.84 0.36
C PHE A 22 0.83 -32.90 0.03
N VAL A 23 -0.42 -33.33 0.18
CA VAL A 23 -1.60 -32.48 -0.04
C VAL A 23 -1.78 -31.46 1.08
N PHE A 24 -1.48 -31.85 2.34
CA PHE A 24 -1.56 -30.96 3.52
C PHE A 24 -0.24 -30.22 3.82
N SER A 25 0.88 -30.59 3.19
CA SER A 25 2.04 -29.72 3.09
C SER A 25 1.63 -28.55 2.20
N LYS A 26 0.91 -27.56 2.80
CA LYS A 26 0.64 -26.27 2.17
C LYS A 26 1.98 -25.81 1.61
N LYS A 27 2.08 -25.59 0.29
CA LYS A 27 3.18 -24.78 -0.24
C LYS A 27 3.18 -23.53 0.61
N LYS A 28 4.25 -23.30 1.36
CA LYS A 28 4.47 -22.05 2.07
C LYS A 28 4.26 -20.97 1.01
N ALA A 29 3.38 -20.02 1.27
CA ALA A 29 3.17 -18.92 0.33
C ALA A 29 4.53 -18.28 0.08
N GLU A 30 4.81 -17.86 -1.14
CA GLU A 30 6.13 -17.35 -1.60
C GLU A 30 6.71 -16.27 -0.66
N PHE A 31 5.85 -15.52 0.03
CA PHE A 31 6.19 -14.42 0.93
C PHE A 31 5.98 -14.73 2.42
N GLU A 32 5.58 -15.96 2.80
CA GLU A 32 5.21 -16.28 4.17
C GLU A 32 6.44 -16.48 5.05
N VAL A 33 6.57 -15.67 6.11
CA VAL A 33 7.62 -15.73 7.12
C VAL A 33 7.01 -15.89 8.52
N ASP A 34 7.82 -16.34 9.48
CA ASP A 34 7.36 -16.50 10.88
C ASP A 34 7.58 -15.22 11.68
N ILE A 35 6.49 -14.50 11.93
CA ILE A 35 6.45 -13.27 12.74
C ILE A 35 5.95 -13.50 14.17
N SER A 36 5.74 -14.75 14.59
CA SER A 36 5.11 -15.08 15.88
C SER A 36 5.88 -14.58 17.10
N LYS A 37 7.19 -14.36 16.96
CA LYS A 37 8.07 -13.86 18.02
C LYS A 37 8.19 -12.34 18.06
N ILE A 38 7.60 -11.63 17.12
CA ILE A 38 7.67 -10.17 17.04
C ILE A 38 6.52 -9.59 17.86
N GLU A 39 6.87 -9.03 19.02
CA GLU A 39 5.93 -8.33 19.87
C GLU A 39 5.76 -6.90 19.37
N LEU A 40 4.60 -6.61 18.81
CA LEU A 40 4.20 -5.28 18.34
C LEU A 40 2.68 -5.20 18.40
N ASN A 41 2.17 -4.09 18.88
CA ASN A 41 0.76 -3.70 18.79
C ASN A 41 0.68 -2.23 18.38
N ILE A 42 -0.02 -1.94 17.29
CA ILE A 42 -0.21 -0.58 16.79
C ILE A 42 -1.63 -0.15 17.13
N GLU A 43 -1.73 1.03 17.72
CA GLU A 43 -2.97 1.73 17.99
C GLU A 43 -2.92 3.12 17.39
N ILE A 44 -3.94 3.49 16.61
CA ILE A 44 -4.05 4.81 16.02
C ILE A 44 -4.62 5.78 17.05
N GLU A 45 -3.85 6.81 17.39
CA GLU A 45 -4.28 7.90 18.25
C GLU A 45 -5.21 8.84 17.49
N ARG A 46 -6.32 9.23 18.10
CA ARG A 46 -7.39 10.03 17.47
C ARG A 46 -7.09 11.53 17.54
N PHE A 47 -6.04 11.98 16.83
CA PHE A 47 -5.73 13.40 16.69
C PHE A 47 -6.93 14.19 16.10
N ASP A 48 -7.65 13.61 15.15
CA ASP A 48 -8.86 14.20 14.57
C ASP A 48 -9.89 14.61 15.63
N LYS A 49 -10.13 13.76 16.63
CA LYS A 49 -11.06 14.03 17.72
C LYS A 49 -10.51 15.06 18.72
N ASP A 50 -9.22 14.99 19.00
CA ASP A 50 -8.58 15.93 19.91
C ASP A 50 -8.49 17.32 19.30
N PHE A 51 -8.21 17.43 18.00
CA PHE A 51 -8.21 18.72 17.29
C PHE A 51 -9.61 19.36 17.24
N GLU A 52 -10.67 18.57 17.12
CA GLU A 52 -12.06 19.09 17.18
C GLU A 52 -12.35 19.82 18.50
N ARG A 53 -11.66 19.51 19.60
CA ARG A 53 -11.90 20.16 20.90
C ARG A 53 -11.58 21.65 20.92
N PHE A 54 -10.81 22.18 19.95
CA PHE A 54 -10.62 23.61 19.79
C PHE A 54 -11.94 24.38 19.65
N SER A 55 -12.99 23.74 19.11
CA SER A 55 -14.31 24.34 18.99
C SER A 55 -15.10 24.42 20.31
N LYS A 56 -14.65 23.71 21.36
CA LYS A 56 -15.45 23.48 22.59
C LYS A 56 -14.73 23.87 23.90
N GLY A 57 -13.40 24.07 23.85
CA GLY A 57 -12.58 24.24 25.04
C GLY A 57 -11.88 25.58 25.14
N ASP A 58 -11.10 25.74 26.22
CA ASP A 58 -10.19 26.88 26.36
C ASP A 58 -9.03 26.73 25.35
N PHE A 59 -8.83 27.76 24.57
CA PHE A 59 -7.86 27.76 23.47
C PHE A 59 -6.44 27.46 23.95
N TYR A 60 -5.94 28.15 24.97
CA TYR A 60 -4.57 27.98 25.42
C TYR A 60 -4.31 26.60 26.03
N THR A 61 -5.29 26.09 26.77
CA THR A 61 -5.23 24.74 27.33
C THR A 61 -5.19 23.70 26.20
N GLN A 62 -5.99 23.91 25.13
CA GLN A 62 -6.02 22.98 24.00
C GLN A 62 -4.72 23.02 23.19
N VAL A 63 -4.15 24.21 22.94
CA VAL A 63 -2.84 24.33 22.27
C VAL A 63 -1.77 23.60 23.08
N ALA A 64 -1.65 23.88 24.39
CA ALA A 64 -0.66 23.22 25.24
C ALA A 64 -0.81 21.69 25.28
N PHE A 65 -2.08 21.21 25.23
CA PHE A 65 -2.34 19.75 25.14
C PHE A 65 -1.86 19.18 23.81
N MET A 66 -2.16 19.82 22.68
CA MET A 66 -1.81 19.34 21.34
C MET A 66 -0.28 19.35 21.14
N GLU A 67 0.40 20.44 21.53
CA GLU A 67 1.87 20.55 21.47
C GLU A 67 2.56 19.46 22.31
N LYS A 68 2.05 19.24 23.53
CA LYS A 68 2.63 18.22 24.41
C LYS A 68 2.39 16.81 23.91
N THR A 69 1.19 16.51 23.37
CA THR A 69 0.78 15.15 23.03
C THR A 69 1.28 14.75 21.64
N TYR A 70 1.18 15.66 20.66
CA TYR A 70 1.45 15.36 19.27
C TYR A 70 2.70 16.01 18.70
N GLN A 71 3.37 16.88 19.50
CA GLN A 71 4.69 17.41 19.21
C GLN A 71 4.84 17.90 17.75
N GLU A 72 5.81 17.36 17.01
CA GLU A 72 6.10 17.67 15.62
C GLU A 72 4.86 17.47 14.70
N PHE A 73 4.06 16.42 14.94
CA PHE A 73 2.89 16.20 14.10
C PHE A 73 1.88 17.35 14.15
N PHE A 74 1.72 18.01 15.31
CA PHE A 74 0.83 19.16 15.43
C PHE A 74 1.32 20.36 14.59
N GLU A 75 2.63 20.56 14.52
CA GLU A 75 3.21 21.59 13.63
C GLU A 75 3.02 21.22 12.16
N VAL A 76 3.38 20.00 11.76
CA VAL A 76 3.21 19.50 10.38
C VAL A 76 1.75 19.59 9.95
N TYR A 77 0.80 19.21 10.83
CA TYR A 77 -0.61 19.34 10.54
C TYR A 77 -1.02 20.77 10.25
N ASN A 78 -0.58 21.72 11.08
CA ASN A 78 -0.94 23.13 10.93
C ASN A 78 -0.29 23.81 9.72
N TYR A 79 0.98 23.54 9.45
CA TYR A 79 1.73 24.23 8.40
C TYR A 79 1.61 23.53 7.04
N GLU A 80 1.69 22.18 7.01
CA GLU A 80 1.81 21.45 5.76
C GLU A 80 0.49 20.82 5.30
N ILE A 81 -0.37 20.39 6.25
CA ILE A 81 -1.59 19.64 5.90
C ILE A 81 -2.76 20.59 5.70
N ILE A 82 -3.06 21.44 6.68
CA ILE A 82 -4.20 22.37 6.60
C ILE A 82 -3.77 23.82 6.33
N ALA A 83 -2.48 24.12 6.34
CA ALA A 83 -1.87 25.39 5.95
C ALA A 83 -2.45 26.64 6.65
N ILE A 84 -2.71 26.55 7.95
CA ILE A 84 -3.25 27.67 8.76
C ILE A 84 -2.19 28.39 9.59
N GLY A 85 -0.94 27.89 9.62
CA GLY A 85 0.16 28.44 10.41
C GLY A 85 0.13 28.03 11.88
N GLY A 86 1.12 28.45 12.65
CA GLY A 86 1.34 28.04 14.04
C GLY A 86 0.45 28.73 15.06
N ALA A 87 0.40 28.13 16.24
CA ALA A 87 -0.40 28.63 17.38
C ALA A 87 0.14 29.94 18.01
N ASP A 88 1.34 30.36 17.64
CA ASP A 88 1.97 31.63 17.96
C ASP A 88 1.37 32.82 17.18
N ASN A 89 0.64 32.55 16.09
CA ASN A 89 -0.06 33.58 15.32
C ASN A 89 -1.34 34.02 16.06
N SER A 90 -1.50 35.33 16.27
CA SER A 90 -2.69 35.91 16.94
C SER A 90 -4.01 35.59 16.24
N ALA A 91 -3.99 35.29 14.93
CA ALA A 91 -5.19 34.92 14.15
C ALA A 91 -5.42 33.39 14.13
N TYR A 92 -4.56 32.58 14.75
CA TYR A 92 -4.63 31.12 14.69
C TYR A 92 -6.00 30.57 15.11
N LEU A 93 -6.57 31.03 16.22
CA LEU A 93 -7.91 30.62 16.66
C LEU A 93 -8.98 30.88 15.58
N SER A 94 -8.88 32.01 14.88
CA SER A 94 -9.82 32.36 13.79
C SER A 94 -9.67 31.38 12.62
N TYR A 95 -8.43 31.02 12.26
CA TYR A 95 -8.15 30.06 11.19
C TYR A 95 -8.62 28.65 11.55
N VAL A 96 -8.35 28.19 12.77
CA VAL A 96 -8.86 26.91 13.28
C VAL A 96 -10.39 26.90 13.23
N ASN A 97 -11.05 27.94 13.69
CA ASN A 97 -12.52 28.01 13.64
C ASN A 97 -13.05 28.03 12.20
N THR A 98 -12.38 28.71 11.29
CA THR A 98 -12.74 28.72 9.86
C THR A 98 -12.62 27.30 9.28
N PHE A 99 -11.52 26.62 9.53
CA PHE A 99 -11.31 25.23 9.10
C PHE A 99 -12.34 24.28 9.69
N LEU A 100 -12.54 24.32 11.01
CA LEU A 100 -13.49 23.42 11.69
C LEU A 100 -14.96 23.64 11.29
N ASN A 101 -15.31 24.83 10.78
CA ASN A 101 -16.65 25.14 10.30
C ASN A 101 -16.77 25.12 8.76
N ASP A 102 -15.68 24.78 8.04
CA ASP A 102 -15.78 24.55 6.61
C ASP A 102 -16.76 23.42 6.30
N PHE A 103 -17.61 23.61 5.28
CA PHE A 103 -18.66 22.65 4.94
C PHE A 103 -18.12 21.26 4.67
N SER A 104 -17.04 21.15 3.88
CA SER A 104 -16.41 19.86 3.51
C SER A 104 -15.83 19.15 4.72
N VAL A 105 -15.18 19.90 5.63
CA VAL A 105 -14.61 19.38 6.88
C VAL A 105 -15.71 18.91 7.84
N VAL A 106 -16.78 19.69 7.97
CA VAL A 106 -17.94 19.31 8.81
C VAL A 106 -18.61 18.04 8.29
N GLN A 107 -18.78 17.90 6.97
CA GLN A 107 -19.34 16.67 6.41
C GLN A 107 -18.34 15.50 6.54
N ALA A 108 -17.05 15.69 6.21
CA ALA A 108 -16.03 14.67 6.36
C ALA A 108 -16.02 14.10 7.79
N ARG A 109 -16.07 14.94 8.82
CA ARG A 109 -16.15 14.48 10.22
C ARG A 109 -17.33 13.56 10.49
N LYS A 110 -18.52 13.86 9.97
CA LYS A 110 -19.70 13.00 10.15
C LYS A 110 -19.50 11.62 9.53
N TYR A 111 -18.94 11.57 8.33
CA TYR A 111 -18.64 10.31 7.67
C TYR A 111 -17.52 9.53 8.40
N VAL A 112 -16.46 10.22 8.82
CA VAL A 112 -15.37 9.63 9.60
C VAL A 112 -15.87 9.10 10.95
N GLU A 113 -16.74 9.84 11.65
CA GLU A 113 -17.31 9.37 12.92
C GLU A 113 -18.16 8.11 12.75
N LYS A 114 -18.93 8.04 11.67
CA LYS A 114 -19.74 6.86 11.34
C LYS A 114 -18.89 5.67 10.95
N GLU A 115 -17.92 5.85 10.03
CA GLU A 115 -17.09 4.80 9.46
C GLU A 115 -16.03 4.30 10.45
N TYR A 116 -15.42 5.24 11.20
CA TYR A 116 -14.30 4.98 12.11
C TYR A 116 -14.71 5.14 13.58
N SER A 117 -15.90 4.64 13.94
CA SER A 117 -16.30 4.51 15.36
C SER A 117 -15.37 3.57 16.12
N LYS A 118 -14.81 2.57 15.42
CA LYS A 118 -13.76 1.64 15.85
C LYS A 118 -12.67 1.55 14.78
N LEU A 119 -11.45 1.27 15.21
CA LEU A 119 -10.27 1.14 14.35
C LEU A 119 -9.57 -0.23 14.51
N ASP A 120 -10.21 -1.19 15.18
CA ASP A 120 -9.59 -2.45 15.58
C ASP A 120 -9.00 -3.21 14.37
N ASP A 121 -9.76 -3.31 13.28
CA ASP A 121 -9.32 -3.96 12.03
C ASP A 121 -8.18 -3.22 11.33
N VAL A 122 -8.20 -1.88 11.33
CA VAL A 122 -7.10 -1.07 10.77
C VAL A 122 -5.84 -1.23 11.62
N ASN A 123 -5.99 -1.22 12.95
CA ASN A 123 -4.89 -1.46 13.88
C ASN A 123 -4.31 -2.87 13.71
N GLU A 124 -5.15 -3.89 13.52
CA GLU A 124 -4.73 -5.27 13.24
C GLU A 124 -3.94 -5.36 11.92
N ASP A 125 -4.45 -4.76 10.84
CA ASP A 125 -3.79 -4.76 9.53
C ASP A 125 -2.44 -4.02 9.58
N LEU A 126 -2.37 -2.86 10.24
CA LEU A 126 -1.12 -2.13 10.45
C LEU A 126 -0.15 -2.95 11.29
N THR A 127 -0.61 -3.52 12.41
CA THR A 127 0.21 -4.37 13.28
C THR A 127 0.77 -5.55 12.49
N TYR A 128 -0.06 -6.18 11.64
CA TYR A 128 0.37 -7.30 10.80
C TYR A 128 1.47 -6.88 9.82
N GLY A 129 1.26 -5.82 9.06
CA GLY A 129 2.23 -5.32 8.08
C GLY A 129 3.55 -4.87 8.74
N PHE A 130 3.49 -4.15 9.86
CA PHE A 130 4.68 -3.67 10.57
C PHE A 130 5.42 -4.77 11.32
N LYS A 131 4.79 -5.89 11.69
CA LYS A 131 5.50 -7.08 12.15
C LYS A 131 6.33 -7.69 11.03
N HIS A 132 5.81 -7.76 9.79
CA HIS A 132 6.60 -8.20 8.66
C HIS A 132 7.73 -7.19 8.34
N LEU A 133 7.45 -5.90 8.42
CA LEU A 133 8.49 -4.88 8.27
C LEU A 133 9.63 -5.11 9.27
N LYS A 134 9.32 -5.32 10.56
CA LYS A 134 10.35 -5.64 11.58
C LYS A 134 11.07 -6.96 11.35
N TYR A 135 10.45 -7.93 10.69
CA TYR A 135 11.12 -9.16 10.32
C TYR A 135 12.23 -8.93 9.29
N TYR A 136 11.93 -8.13 8.24
CA TYR A 136 12.89 -7.84 7.17
C TYR A 136 13.87 -6.71 7.56
N TYR A 137 13.45 -5.78 8.41
CA TYR A 137 14.21 -4.62 8.88
C TYR A 137 14.18 -4.56 10.41
N PRO A 138 15.00 -5.38 11.11
CA PRO A 138 14.92 -5.54 12.58
C PRO A 138 15.15 -4.24 13.35
N ASP A 139 15.99 -3.35 12.83
CA ASP A 139 16.39 -2.10 13.45
C ASP A 139 15.42 -0.94 13.15
N VAL A 140 14.37 -1.17 12.32
CA VAL A 140 13.42 -0.12 11.97
C VAL A 140 12.70 0.42 13.21
N LYS A 141 12.70 1.75 13.37
CA LYS A 141 11.93 2.45 14.39
C LYS A 141 10.47 2.49 13.95
N ILE A 142 9.56 2.05 14.81
CA ILE A 142 8.13 2.12 14.54
C ILE A 142 7.62 3.46 15.08
N PRO A 143 7.13 4.37 14.20
CA PRO A 143 6.56 5.64 14.63
C PRO A 143 5.23 5.48 15.36
N ARG A 144 4.74 6.54 15.98
CA ARG A 144 3.37 6.62 16.48
C ARG A 144 2.40 6.83 15.31
N PHE A 145 1.20 6.29 15.44
CA PHE A 145 0.16 6.41 14.41
C PHE A 145 -0.92 7.35 14.88
N VAL A 146 -1.26 8.33 14.06
CA VAL A 146 -2.29 9.33 14.38
C VAL A 146 -3.27 9.46 13.21
N SER A 147 -4.56 9.60 13.53
CA SER A 147 -5.58 9.90 12.52
C SER A 147 -5.83 11.40 12.43
N PHE A 148 -6.08 11.90 11.22
CA PHE A 148 -6.46 13.29 11.00
C PHE A 148 -7.57 13.43 9.95
N ILE A 149 -8.12 14.65 9.84
CA ILE A 149 -9.07 15.07 8.79
C ILE A 149 -8.48 16.34 8.18
N ALA A 150 -8.32 16.38 6.86
CA ALA A 150 -7.67 17.48 6.16
C ALA A 150 -8.49 18.10 5.02
N GLY A 151 -9.78 17.76 4.92
CA GLY A 151 -10.60 18.19 3.78
C GLY A 151 -10.13 17.52 2.48
N PHE A 152 -9.74 16.25 2.55
CA PHE A 152 -9.33 15.41 1.41
C PHE A 152 -7.98 15.75 0.78
N ASN A 153 -7.12 16.51 1.44
CA ASN A 153 -5.83 16.93 0.87
C ASN A 153 -4.78 15.82 0.90
N GLN A 154 -4.62 15.12 2.03
CA GLN A 154 -3.56 14.14 2.25
C GLN A 154 -4.14 12.81 2.74
N SER A 155 -3.58 11.69 2.25
CA SER A 155 -3.95 10.34 2.69
C SER A 155 -3.02 9.81 3.78
N VAL A 156 -1.72 9.88 3.56
CA VAL A 156 -0.68 9.46 4.50
C VAL A 156 0.39 10.55 4.57
N VAL A 157 0.83 10.86 5.78
CA VAL A 157 1.93 11.80 6.05
C VAL A 157 2.93 11.13 6.96
N LEU A 158 4.20 11.18 6.59
CA LEU A 158 5.30 10.60 7.35
C LEU A 158 6.15 11.71 7.94
N THR A 159 6.45 11.59 9.23
CA THR A 159 7.49 12.34 9.92
C THR A 159 8.45 11.37 10.59
N GLU A 160 9.50 11.85 11.26
CA GLU A 160 10.44 10.97 11.95
C GLU A 160 9.77 10.14 13.04
N ASP A 161 8.82 10.74 13.78
CA ASP A 161 8.21 10.15 14.96
C ASP A 161 6.74 9.72 14.75
N PHE A 162 6.10 10.12 13.65
CA PHE A 162 4.67 9.90 13.42
C PHE A 162 4.35 9.45 11.99
N ILE A 163 3.29 8.63 11.90
CA ILE A 163 2.57 8.35 10.67
C ILE A 163 1.15 8.88 10.82
N GLY A 164 0.83 9.92 10.06
CA GLY A 164 -0.50 10.49 9.98
C GLY A 164 -1.34 9.82 8.91
N ILE A 165 -2.61 9.51 9.24
CA ILE A 165 -3.59 8.86 8.36
C ILE A 165 -4.79 9.77 8.21
N GLY A 166 -5.02 10.29 7.01
CA GLY A 166 -6.15 11.13 6.66
C GLY A 166 -7.41 10.30 6.44
N LEU A 167 -8.20 10.09 7.48
CA LEU A 167 -9.36 9.19 7.45
C LEU A 167 -10.43 9.60 6.43
N ASP A 168 -10.53 10.88 6.13
CA ASP A 168 -11.42 11.41 5.10
C ASP A 168 -11.05 10.97 3.67
N LYS A 169 -9.85 10.44 3.46
CA LYS A 169 -9.43 9.82 2.20
C LYS A 169 -9.84 8.36 2.04
N TYR A 170 -10.47 7.73 3.04
CA TYR A 170 -10.77 6.31 3.07
C TYR A 170 -12.20 6.00 3.52
N LEU A 171 -13.17 6.81 3.06
CA LEU A 171 -14.58 6.70 3.45
C LEU A 171 -15.39 5.67 2.65
N GLY A 172 -14.73 5.00 1.69
CA GLY A 172 -15.37 4.00 0.84
C GLY A 172 -15.89 4.56 -0.49
N ASN A 173 -16.09 3.65 -1.44
CA ASN A 173 -16.48 3.99 -2.81
C ASN A 173 -17.82 4.74 -2.91
N ASP A 174 -18.75 4.46 -1.98
CA ASP A 174 -20.11 5.00 -2.00
C ASP A 174 -20.23 6.33 -1.21
N CYS A 175 -19.10 6.97 -0.88
CA CYS A 175 -19.11 8.24 -0.16
C CYS A 175 -19.58 9.38 -1.08
N GLU A 176 -20.78 9.93 -0.81
CA GLU A 176 -21.37 11.03 -1.59
C GLU A 176 -20.47 12.27 -1.67
N LEU A 177 -19.61 12.50 -0.65
CA LEU A 177 -18.66 13.62 -0.68
C LEU A 177 -17.66 13.49 -1.83
N TYR A 178 -17.26 12.27 -2.18
CA TYR A 178 -16.36 12.06 -3.30
C TYR A 178 -17.00 12.42 -4.64
N ASP A 179 -18.31 12.21 -4.79
CA ASP A 179 -19.06 12.66 -5.97
C ASP A 179 -19.13 14.18 -6.04
N MET A 180 -19.42 14.84 -4.91
CA MET A 180 -19.44 16.30 -4.81
C MET A 180 -18.09 16.94 -5.15
N LEU A 181 -16.98 16.26 -4.81
CA LEU A 181 -15.62 16.66 -5.11
C LEU A 181 -15.16 16.23 -6.52
N GLN A 182 -16.02 15.57 -7.29
CA GLN A 182 -15.76 15.07 -8.63
C GLN A 182 -14.55 14.11 -8.69
N ILE A 183 -14.35 13.31 -7.62
CA ILE A 183 -13.31 12.29 -7.59
C ILE A 183 -13.72 11.16 -8.56
N PRO A 184 -12.85 10.77 -9.51
CA PRO A 184 -13.18 9.72 -10.49
C PRO A 184 -13.46 8.37 -9.80
N ASP A 185 -14.40 7.58 -10.35
CA ASP A 185 -14.80 6.29 -9.78
C ASP A 185 -13.63 5.31 -9.60
N PHE A 186 -12.70 5.28 -10.55
CA PHE A 186 -11.51 4.44 -10.42
C PHE A 186 -10.61 4.84 -9.24
N SER A 187 -10.60 6.11 -8.84
CA SER A 187 -9.89 6.59 -7.66
C SER A 187 -10.66 6.27 -6.39
N LYS A 188 -12.00 6.45 -6.39
CA LYS A 188 -12.86 6.13 -5.24
C LYS A 188 -12.74 4.66 -4.82
N SER A 189 -12.61 3.74 -5.79
CA SER A 189 -12.46 2.31 -5.52
C SER A 189 -11.21 1.96 -4.74
N GLU A 190 -10.20 2.83 -4.72
CA GLU A 190 -8.97 2.70 -3.94
C GLU A 190 -9.03 3.44 -2.58
N MET A 191 -10.05 4.29 -2.37
CA MET A 191 -10.20 5.12 -1.16
C MET A 191 -11.08 4.41 -0.13
N THR A 192 -10.70 3.19 0.24
CA THR A 192 -11.44 2.34 1.16
C THR A 192 -10.62 2.04 2.42
N ARG A 193 -11.31 1.75 3.50
CA ARG A 193 -10.74 1.45 4.82
C ARG A 193 -9.67 0.34 4.75
N GLU A 194 -9.90 -0.66 3.92
CA GLU A 194 -9.00 -1.80 3.75
C GLU A 194 -7.67 -1.40 3.10
N GLN A 195 -7.59 -0.26 2.42
CA GLN A 195 -6.37 0.19 1.76
C GLN A 195 -5.41 0.92 2.70
N ILE A 196 -5.85 1.35 3.88
CA ILE A 196 -5.05 2.19 4.80
C ILE A 196 -3.68 1.56 5.08
N ALA A 197 -3.63 0.30 5.54
CA ALA A 197 -2.37 -0.33 5.93
C ALA A 197 -1.41 -0.51 4.73
N ILE A 198 -1.95 -0.81 3.54
CA ILE A 198 -1.18 -0.94 2.30
C ILE A 198 -0.60 0.41 1.90
N ASP A 199 -1.42 1.48 1.94
CA ASP A 199 -0.98 2.83 1.57
C ASP A 199 0.06 3.39 2.55
N VAL A 200 -0.08 3.09 3.83
CA VAL A 200 0.91 3.46 4.85
C VAL A 200 2.27 2.82 4.55
N LEU A 201 2.31 1.51 4.29
CA LEU A 201 3.58 0.83 3.96
C LEU A 201 4.08 1.14 2.55
N SER A 202 3.19 1.49 1.61
CA SER A 202 3.60 2.05 0.30
C SER A 202 4.30 3.40 0.47
N ALA A 203 3.74 4.29 1.28
CA ALA A 203 4.33 5.59 1.56
C ALA A 203 5.66 5.46 2.31
N TRP A 204 5.76 4.53 3.28
CA TRP A 204 7.01 4.21 3.96
C TRP A 204 8.08 3.75 2.96
N ALA A 205 7.74 2.81 2.08
CA ALA A 205 8.69 2.32 1.07
C ALA A 205 9.12 3.40 0.08
N GLU A 206 8.24 4.33 -0.28
CA GLU A 206 8.55 5.47 -1.15
C GLU A 206 9.49 6.48 -0.47
N ALA A 207 9.34 6.68 0.84
CA ALA A 207 10.19 7.58 1.62
C ALA A 207 11.60 7.00 1.84
N GLU A 208 11.70 5.70 2.19
CA GLU A 208 12.98 5.03 2.43
C GLU A 208 13.75 4.74 1.14
N TYR A 209 13.03 4.42 0.05
CA TYR A 209 13.60 4.03 -1.24
C TYR A 209 13.01 4.87 -2.37
N PRO A 210 13.33 6.17 -2.44
CA PRO A 210 12.79 7.06 -3.46
C PRO A 210 13.20 6.62 -4.87
N PHE A 211 12.38 7.01 -5.85
CA PHE A 211 12.73 6.78 -7.25
C PHE A 211 13.96 7.60 -7.63
N TYR A 212 14.97 6.93 -8.13
CA TYR A 212 16.18 7.56 -8.64
C TYR A 212 16.42 7.14 -10.08
N SER A 213 16.67 8.11 -10.96
CA SER A 213 16.98 7.88 -12.36
C SER A 213 17.74 9.09 -12.95
N ASP A 214 18.76 8.82 -13.77
CA ASP A 214 19.46 9.84 -14.56
C ASP A 214 18.71 10.22 -15.84
N SER A 215 17.88 9.27 -16.36
CA SER A 215 17.12 9.45 -17.61
C SER A 215 15.84 8.61 -17.57
N GLU A 216 14.89 9.10 -16.80
CA GLU A 216 13.62 8.43 -16.55
C GLU A 216 13.00 7.80 -17.82
N ASN A 217 12.78 6.49 -17.80
CA ASN A 217 12.17 5.75 -18.88
C ASN A 217 11.11 4.75 -18.35
N LEU A 218 10.36 4.14 -19.28
CA LEU A 218 9.28 3.22 -18.92
C LEU A 218 9.78 2.01 -18.11
N LEU A 219 10.91 1.39 -18.48
CA LEU A 219 11.45 0.23 -17.76
C LEU A 219 11.74 0.55 -16.30
N GLU A 220 12.40 1.66 -16.05
CA GLU A 220 12.77 2.09 -14.69
C GLU A 220 11.53 2.31 -13.83
N ASN A 221 10.51 2.98 -14.38
CA ASN A 221 9.24 3.16 -13.71
C ASN A 221 8.50 1.84 -13.43
N MET A 222 8.50 0.91 -14.41
CA MET A 222 7.89 -0.41 -14.25
C MET A 222 8.58 -1.19 -13.13
N ILE A 223 9.91 -1.25 -13.10
CA ILE A 223 10.64 -2.02 -12.09
C ILE A 223 10.60 -1.35 -10.73
N TYR A 224 10.69 -0.02 -10.65
CA TYR A 224 10.53 0.71 -9.40
C TYR A 224 9.18 0.40 -8.73
N ASN A 225 8.08 0.53 -9.47
CA ASN A 225 6.76 0.18 -8.95
C ASN A 225 6.61 -1.33 -8.71
N GLY A 226 7.29 -2.15 -9.52
CA GLY A 226 7.34 -3.60 -9.33
C GLY A 226 8.03 -4.01 -8.04
N ARG A 227 9.14 -3.36 -7.66
CA ARG A 227 9.83 -3.56 -6.36
C ARG A 227 8.91 -3.19 -5.20
N LYS A 228 8.22 -2.06 -5.31
CA LYS A 228 7.26 -1.62 -4.32
C LYS A 228 6.11 -2.62 -4.15
N LEU A 229 5.57 -3.17 -5.22
CA LEU A 229 4.57 -4.24 -5.15
C LEU A 229 5.14 -5.50 -4.50
N TYR A 230 6.38 -5.91 -4.85
CA TYR A 230 7.03 -7.05 -4.22
C TYR A 230 7.22 -6.84 -2.71
N PHE A 231 7.65 -5.65 -2.30
CA PHE A 231 7.71 -5.25 -0.91
C PHE A 231 6.34 -5.37 -0.22
N LEU A 232 5.28 -4.81 -0.81
CA LEU A 232 3.93 -4.88 -0.23
C LEU A 232 3.41 -6.32 -0.11
N HIS A 233 3.69 -7.19 -1.10
CA HIS A 233 3.39 -8.62 -0.99
C HIS A 233 4.18 -9.31 0.13
N SER A 234 5.41 -8.85 0.41
CA SER A 234 6.22 -9.35 1.53
C SER A 234 5.68 -8.87 2.89
N MET A 235 5.10 -7.67 2.95
CA MET A 235 4.48 -7.11 4.16
C MET A 235 3.10 -7.74 4.46
N PHE A 236 2.38 -8.16 3.42
CA PHE A 236 1.01 -8.66 3.53
C PHE A 236 0.80 -10.02 2.84
N PRO A 237 1.61 -11.07 3.16
CA PRO A 237 1.58 -12.34 2.43
C PRO A 237 0.23 -13.07 2.46
N ASN A 238 -0.61 -12.80 3.46
CA ASN A 238 -1.94 -13.42 3.60
C ASN A 238 -3.07 -12.56 3.01
N PHE A 239 -2.78 -11.36 2.49
CA PHE A 239 -3.78 -10.56 1.83
C PHE A 239 -4.01 -11.06 0.40
N LYS A 240 -5.23 -10.87 -0.09
CA LYS A 240 -5.55 -11.20 -1.48
C LYS A 240 -4.69 -10.35 -2.42
N PRO A 241 -4.09 -10.93 -3.47
CA PRO A 241 -3.30 -10.18 -4.43
C PRO A 241 -4.06 -9.00 -5.05
N GLU A 242 -5.37 -9.13 -5.25
CA GLU A 242 -6.24 -8.08 -5.77
C GLU A 242 -6.19 -6.83 -4.88
N ARG A 243 -6.24 -7.01 -3.57
CA ARG A 243 -6.17 -5.92 -2.59
C ARG A 243 -4.81 -5.20 -2.64
N ILE A 244 -3.70 -5.94 -2.71
CA ILE A 244 -2.35 -5.38 -2.75
C ILE A 244 -2.09 -4.63 -4.06
N ASN A 245 -2.53 -5.20 -5.19
CA ASN A 245 -2.37 -4.58 -6.52
C ASN A 245 -3.40 -3.48 -6.80
N LYS A 246 -4.39 -3.31 -5.92
CA LYS A 246 -5.55 -2.42 -6.13
C LYS A 246 -6.27 -2.73 -7.44
N TYR A 247 -6.55 -4.00 -7.66
CA TYR A 247 -7.26 -4.54 -8.82
C TYR A 247 -8.56 -5.23 -8.40
N THR A 248 -9.50 -5.34 -9.31
CA THR A 248 -10.55 -6.36 -9.18
C THR A 248 -9.99 -7.73 -9.54
N LYS A 249 -10.75 -8.78 -9.22
CA LYS A 249 -10.35 -10.14 -9.61
C LYS A 249 -10.24 -10.28 -11.13
N GLU A 250 -11.20 -9.71 -11.87
CA GLU A 250 -11.24 -9.72 -13.34
C GLU A 250 -10.03 -9.00 -13.92
N GLN A 251 -9.61 -7.88 -13.33
CA GLN A 251 -8.43 -7.12 -13.73
C GLN A 251 -7.14 -7.93 -13.50
N LEU A 252 -7.04 -8.64 -12.37
CA LEU A 252 -5.89 -9.50 -12.11
C LEU A 252 -5.88 -10.69 -13.08
N ASP A 253 -7.03 -11.34 -13.30
CA ASP A 253 -7.20 -12.43 -14.26
C ASP A 253 -6.83 -11.97 -15.70
N PHE A 254 -7.14 -10.72 -16.06
CA PHE A 254 -6.69 -10.13 -17.32
C PHE A 254 -5.17 -10.05 -17.40
N CYS A 255 -4.53 -9.50 -16.38
CA CYS A 255 -3.07 -9.39 -16.33
C CYS A 255 -2.39 -10.76 -16.46
N GLU A 256 -2.89 -11.76 -15.74
CA GLU A 256 -2.33 -13.11 -15.78
C GLU A 256 -2.54 -13.80 -17.14
N LYS A 257 -3.69 -13.58 -17.77
CA LYS A 257 -4.03 -14.16 -19.08
C LYS A 257 -3.21 -13.54 -20.21
N PHE A 258 -3.04 -12.23 -20.19
CA PHE A 258 -2.42 -11.46 -21.27
C PHE A 258 -1.00 -10.99 -20.97
N GLU A 259 -0.32 -11.62 -19.98
CA GLU A 259 1.02 -11.28 -19.55
C GLU A 259 2.02 -11.19 -20.70
N ARG A 260 2.02 -12.20 -21.55
CA ARG A 260 2.93 -12.27 -22.71
C ARG A 260 2.61 -11.22 -23.76
N GLU A 261 1.35 -11.06 -24.10
CA GLU A 261 0.89 -10.10 -25.10
C GLU A 261 1.24 -8.68 -24.69
N MET A 262 1.03 -8.34 -23.41
CA MET A 262 1.38 -7.03 -22.86
C MET A 262 2.90 -6.78 -22.93
N TRP A 263 3.70 -7.78 -22.52
CA TRP A 263 5.14 -7.70 -22.61
C TRP A 263 5.64 -7.56 -24.04
N THR A 264 5.16 -8.42 -24.94
CA THR A 264 5.52 -8.41 -26.37
C THR A 264 5.18 -7.05 -26.98
N THR A 265 4.00 -6.49 -26.68
CA THR A 265 3.59 -5.18 -27.20
C THR A 265 4.56 -4.07 -26.78
N ILE A 266 5.02 -4.07 -25.52
CA ILE A 266 5.98 -3.06 -25.03
C ILE A 266 7.32 -3.21 -25.76
N VAL A 267 7.82 -4.44 -25.92
CA VAL A 267 9.12 -4.72 -26.53
C VAL A 267 9.11 -4.44 -28.04
N GLU A 268 8.13 -4.96 -28.78
CA GLU A 268 8.02 -4.81 -30.25
C GLU A 268 7.82 -3.35 -30.67
N ASN A 269 7.06 -2.57 -29.90
CA ASN A 269 6.87 -1.15 -30.13
C ASN A 269 8.02 -0.29 -29.59
N LYS A 270 9.10 -0.93 -29.07
CA LYS A 270 10.30 -0.25 -28.53
C LYS A 270 9.97 0.78 -27.42
N LEU A 271 8.92 0.52 -26.62
CA LEU A 271 8.47 1.43 -25.58
C LEU A 271 9.30 1.32 -24.30
N LEU A 272 9.99 0.21 -24.10
CA LEU A 272 10.68 -0.12 -22.86
C LEU A 272 11.63 1.00 -22.38
N PHE A 273 12.37 1.61 -23.32
CA PHE A 273 13.28 2.71 -23.03
C PHE A 273 12.74 4.07 -23.46
N SER A 274 11.42 4.19 -23.63
CA SER A 274 10.80 5.48 -23.93
C SER A 274 10.90 6.42 -22.73
N THR A 275 11.40 7.62 -22.97
CA THR A 275 11.47 8.74 -22.00
C THR A 275 10.30 9.71 -22.13
N ASP A 276 9.33 9.40 -23.02
CA ASP A 276 8.13 10.22 -23.17
C ASP A 276 7.21 10.06 -21.95
N ALA A 277 7.07 11.15 -21.19
CA ALA A 277 6.30 11.18 -19.95
C ALA A 277 4.84 10.74 -20.14
N LEU A 278 4.21 11.02 -21.29
CA LEU A 278 2.83 10.58 -21.59
C LEU A 278 2.80 9.07 -21.81
N THR A 279 3.80 8.50 -22.47
CA THR A 279 3.92 7.05 -22.64
C THR A 279 4.12 6.37 -21.28
N ILE A 280 5.06 6.86 -20.47
CA ILE A 280 5.28 6.32 -19.11
C ILE A 280 3.98 6.36 -18.31
N LYS A 281 3.32 7.52 -18.24
CA LYS A 281 2.06 7.70 -17.51
C LYS A 281 0.95 6.75 -17.96
N LYS A 282 0.86 6.41 -19.25
CA LYS A 282 -0.14 5.47 -19.76
C LYS A 282 0.00 4.05 -19.19
N PHE A 283 1.21 3.62 -18.86
CA PHE A 283 1.48 2.27 -18.36
C PHE A 283 1.55 2.17 -16.85
N VAL A 284 2.02 3.24 -16.14
CA VAL A 284 2.24 3.21 -14.69
C VAL A 284 1.36 4.16 -13.90
N GLY A 285 0.68 5.09 -14.57
CA GLY A 285 -0.14 6.12 -13.93
C GLY A 285 -1.56 5.65 -13.60
N SER A 286 -2.21 6.41 -12.71
CA SER A 286 -3.62 6.21 -12.38
C SER A 286 -4.51 6.57 -13.56
N ALA A 287 -5.39 5.65 -13.93
CA ALA A 287 -6.36 5.76 -15.01
C ALA A 287 -7.45 4.69 -14.82
N PRO A 288 -8.58 4.74 -15.50
CA PRO A 288 -9.56 3.65 -15.45
C PRO A 288 -9.04 2.34 -16.07
N PHE A 289 -8.14 2.42 -17.06
CA PHE A 289 -7.54 1.28 -17.75
C PHE A 289 -6.23 1.70 -18.43
N THR A 290 -5.41 0.73 -18.84
CA THR A 290 -4.21 1.00 -19.64
C THR A 290 -4.61 1.17 -21.11
N TYR A 291 -4.58 2.38 -21.62
CA TYR A 291 -5.07 2.73 -22.97
C TYR A 291 -4.55 1.81 -24.08
N GLN A 292 -3.27 1.40 -23.98
CA GLN A 292 -2.63 0.55 -24.99
C GLN A 292 -3.30 -0.84 -25.15
N PHE A 293 -3.97 -1.32 -24.11
CA PHE A 293 -4.59 -2.65 -24.07
C PHE A 293 -6.11 -2.62 -24.08
N GLY A 294 -6.71 -1.42 -24.22
CA GLY A 294 -8.15 -1.23 -24.32
C GLY A 294 -8.89 -1.22 -22.98
N PRO A 295 -10.21 -0.95 -23.03
CA PRO A 295 -11.03 -0.68 -21.84
C PRO A 295 -11.21 -1.90 -20.90
N ASP A 296 -10.97 -3.11 -21.38
CA ASP A 296 -11.04 -4.32 -20.56
C ASP A 296 -9.76 -4.55 -19.74
N SER A 297 -8.69 -3.81 -20.02
CA SER A 297 -7.44 -3.92 -19.29
C SER A 297 -7.51 -3.18 -17.95
N PRO A 298 -6.76 -3.62 -16.92
CA PRO A 298 -6.62 -2.82 -15.71
C PRO A 298 -5.78 -1.56 -15.94
N PRO A 299 -5.83 -0.58 -15.02
CA PRO A 299 -4.84 0.48 -14.96
C PRO A 299 -3.46 -0.08 -14.59
N ARG A 300 -2.41 0.71 -14.80
CA ARG A 300 -1.06 0.44 -14.28
C ARG A 300 -0.50 -0.96 -14.62
N THR A 301 -0.83 -1.49 -15.81
CA THR A 301 -0.30 -2.80 -16.25
C THR A 301 1.23 -2.85 -16.28
N GLY A 302 1.90 -1.70 -16.45
CA GLY A 302 3.35 -1.58 -16.34
C GLY A 302 3.87 -1.92 -14.94
N ASN A 303 3.16 -1.50 -13.89
CA ASN A 303 3.53 -1.84 -12.50
C ASN A 303 3.43 -3.35 -12.26
N TRP A 304 2.37 -3.97 -12.75
CA TRP A 304 2.19 -5.41 -12.65
C TRP A 304 3.25 -6.21 -13.43
N LEU A 305 3.58 -5.79 -14.66
CA LEU A 305 4.69 -6.40 -15.41
C LEU A 305 6.03 -6.20 -14.71
N GLY A 306 6.29 -5.01 -14.15
CA GLY A 306 7.44 -4.74 -13.31
C GLY A 306 7.51 -5.68 -12.11
N PHE A 307 6.40 -5.92 -11.43
CA PHE A 307 6.31 -6.89 -10.34
C PHE A 307 6.66 -8.31 -10.80
N LYS A 308 6.19 -8.75 -11.98
CA LYS A 308 6.53 -10.07 -12.53
C LYS A 308 8.02 -10.19 -12.89
N ILE A 309 8.63 -9.11 -13.41
CA ILE A 309 10.08 -9.03 -13.64
C ILE A 309 10.84 -9.19 -12.31
N VAL A 310 10.42 -8.46 -11.27
CA VAL A 310 11.02 -8.51 -9.93
C VAL A 310 10.84 -9.91 -9.30
N CYS A 311 9.66 -10.52 -9.38
CA CYS A 311 9.46 -11.90 -8.91
C CYS A 311 10.44 -12.88 -9.62
N SER A 312 10.65 -12.69 -10.93
CA SER A 312 11.59 -13.51 -11.68
C SER A 312 13.05 -13.26 -11.25
N TYR A 313 13.41 -12.02 -10.97
CA TYR A 313 14.72 -11.63 -10.45
C TYR A 313 14.99 -12.29 -9.09
N MET A 314 14.09 -12.09 -8.13
CA MET A 314 14.18 -12.67 -6.78
C MET A 314 14.21 -14.19 -6.75
N LYS A 315 13.65 -14.84 -7.77
CA LYS A 315 13.70 -16.29 -7.92
C LYS A 315 15.04 -16.79 -8.49
N ASN A 316 15.68 -15.98 -9.33
CA ASN A 316 16.91 -16.37 -10.04
C ASN A 316 18.18 -15.96 -9.32
N GLU A 317 18.11 -14.96 -8.48
CA GLU A 317 19.22 -14.38 -7.72
C GLU A 317 19.00 -14.57 -6.21
N ASP A 318 20.08 -14.80 -5.48
CA ASP A 318 20.05 -14.96 -4.00
C ASP A 318 20.26 -13.59 -3.35
N VAL A 319 19.22 -12.76 -3.37
CA VAL A 319 19.23 -11.42 -2.79
C VAL A 319 18.12 -11.25 -1.74
N SER A 320 18.40 -10.47 -0.71
CA SER A 320 17.41 -10.12 0.31
C SER A 320 16.39 -9.09 -0.20
N LEU A 321 15.31 -8.89 0.57
CA LEU A 321 14.34 -7.83 0.28
C LEU A 321 14.99 -6.44 0.37
N GLU A 322 15.88 -6.23 1.34
CA GLU A 322 16.60 -4.97 1.51
C GLU A 322 17.50 -4.67 0.30
N GLU A 323 18.31 -5.63 -0.12
CA GLU A 323 19.17 -5.50 -1.32
C GLU A 323 18.34 -5.24 -2.59
N LEU A 324 17.16 -5.87 -2.73
CA LEU A 324 16.24 -5.56 -3.82
C LEU A 324 15.78 -4.11 -3.78
N MET A 325 15.39 -3.62 -2.61
CA MET A 325 14.85 -2.27 -2.46
C MET A 325 15.93 -1.18 -2.63
N GLU A 326 17.18 -1.47 -2.31
CA GLU A 326 18.34 -0.58 -2.52
C GLU A 326 18.85 -0.58 -3.97
N GLU A 327 18.57 -1.61 -4.76
CA GLU A 327 19.10 -1.73 -6.12
C GLU A 327 18.51 -0.66 -7.05
N VAL A 328 19.33 0.22 -7.57
CA VAL A 328 18.95 1.31 -8.48
C VAL A 328 19.30 1.04 -9.96
N ASP A 329 20.02 -0.05 -10.25
CA ASP A 329 20.25 -0.48 -11.62
C ASP A 329 19.08 -1.35 -12.12
N TYR A 330 18.04 -0.69 -12.60
CA TYR A 330 16.84 -1.34 -13.12
C TYR A 330 17.11 -2.24 -14.33
N GLN A 331 18.14 -1.90 -15.16
CA GLN A 331 18.55 -2.72 -16.28
C GLN A 331 19.21 -4.03 -15.81
N LYS A 332 19.98 -3.99 -14.74
CA LYS A 332 20.56 -5.18 -14.08
C LYS A 332 19.43 -6.11 -13.60
N ILE A 333 18.40 -5.57 -12.94
CA ILE A 333 17.24 -6.35 -12.50
C ILE A 333 16.59 -7.05 -13.70
N LEU A 334 16.31 -6.33 -14.81
CA LEU A 334 15.74 -6.93 -16.01
C LEU A 334 16.63 -8.04 -16.56
N ASN A 335 17.92 -7.79 -16.73
CA ASN A 335 18.84 -8.74 -17.34
C ASN A 335 18.96 -10.04 -16.51
N LEU A 336 19.12 -9.91 -15.20
CA LEU A 336 19.28 -11.05 -14.29
C LEU A 336 17.94 -11.77 -14.02
N SER A 337 16.81 -11.07 -14.15
CA SER A 337 15.50 -11.70 -14.04
C SER A 337 15.27 -12.81 -15.04
N LYS A 338 15.90 -12.74 -16.22
CA LYS A 338 15.66 -13.65 -17.36
C LYS A 338 14.16 -13.74 -17.70
N TYR A 339 13.44 -12.65 -17.46
CA TYR A 339 12.00 -12.61 -17.62
C TYR A 339 11.58 -12.87 -19.06
N ASN A 340 10.83 -13.94 -19.26
CA ASN A 340 10.33 -14.36 -20.56
C ASN A 340 8.97 -15.06 -20.39
N PRO A 341 7.87 -14.30 -20.37
CA PRO A 341 6.54 -14.87 -20.15
C PRO A 341 6.14 -15.80 -21.30
N LYS A 342 5.52 -16.93 -20.95
CA LYS A 342 5.04 -17.93 -21.91
C LYS A 342 3.53 -17.75 -22.16
N TYR A 343 3.03 -18.24 -23.28
CA TYR A 343 1.58 -18.38 -23.47
C TYR A 343 1.03 -19.34 -22.41
N LYS A 344 -0.06 -18.90 -21.77
CA LYS A 344 -0.84 -19.73 -20.86
C LYS A 344 -1.99 -20.42 -21.59
#